data_8361e107aebec9f7697f9b7af47e7e66
#
_entry.id   8361e107aebec9f7697f9b7af47e7e66
#
_cell.length_a   1.000
_cell.length_b   1.000
_cell.length_c   1.000
_cell.angle_alpha   90.00
_cell.angle_beta   90.00
_cell.angle_gamma   90.00
#
_symmetry.space_group_name_H-M   'P 1'
#
loop_
_entity.id
_entity.type
_entity.pdbx_description
1 polymer ?
#
loop_
_entity_poly.entity_id
_entity_poly.type
_entity_poly.pdbx_seq_one_letter_code
_entity_poly.pdbx_strand_id
1 'polypeptide(L)'
;MSNHRAAKTLSRRDFLRVGGAGLAGATLLGAAGCGGGQQGGGPANVIFSFGPDESGTLQELVDRFNREHEGEIRVEYREMSRVTDEYFDELTSDFQAGATPPIDVIGGDVIWASEFADNGWIEDITRRMYADYSPRVPDAFLQAPITSCSFDNKFWGVPWFTDAGLLYYRQDLLEESGFSEPPKTWDELKEMADKVTQDAGVKDGFVFQGAKYEGGVVNGLEFIWNAGGNVLTGNITVNDPDKPIIVSPNVIQIGSEKSARGLQIERSMIEDGISPQEVVDFREEDSLDAFNAGDAVFLRGWPYMYQIFGQEGQVDQGQVGIAQLPVAEEGMPSYSCLGGWNMYINGESPNVDAAWTFVKYASAPEQQKFRAREGSFLPTLTSLYEDQEIVGEVPVIERGGNIIERNARSRPITPYYSDISSRLAGTFNASLRGEVSPEEAVDKLQAELENIAG
;
A
#
# COMPACT_ATOMS: atom_id res chain seq x y z
N MET A 1 -62.24 6.76 12.82
CA MET A 1 -61.47 7.11 14.04
C MET A 1 -60.49 5.97 14.31
N SER A 2 -59.27 6.10 13.88
CA SER A 2 -58.21 5.14 14.15
C SER A 2 -56.92 5.92 14.42
N ASN A 3 -56.45 5.88 15.66
CA ASN A 3 -55.28 6.55 16.14
C ASN A 3 -54.05 5.71 15.80
N HIS A 4 -53.21 6.19 14.89
CA HIS A 4 -51.82 5.72 14.74
C HIS A 4 -50.90 6.52 15.68
N ARG A 5 -50.44 5.88 16.75
CA ARG A 5 -49.32 6.38 17.57
C ARG A 5 -48.03 6.06 16.85
N ALA A 6 -47.27 7.11 16.49
CA ALA A 6 -45.91 7.02 16.02
C ALA A 6 -44.98 6.58 17.17
N ALA A 7 -44.20 5.53 16.93
CA ALA A 7 -43.16 5.09 17.84
C ALA A 7 -41.96 6.07 17.69
N LYS A 8 -41.59 6.73 18.81
CA LYS A 8 -40.36 7.52 18.89
C LYS A 8 -39.18 6.57 19.04
N THR A 9 -38.27 6.60 18.09
CA THR A 9 -36.95 5.99 18.20
C THR A 9 -36.12 6.75 19.23
N LEU A 10 -35.67 6.06 20.27
CA LEU A 10 -34.78 6.58 21.30
C LEU A 10 -33.35 6.69 20.72
N SER A 11 -32.71 7.85 20.91
CA SER A 11 -31.34 8.07 20.48
C SER A 11 -30.36 7.35 21.42
N ARG A 12 -29.18 6.97 20.89
CA ARG A 12 -28.12 6.28 21.66
C ARG A 12 -27.67 7.05 22.91
N ARG A 13 -27.93 8.34 22.97
CA ARG A 13 -27.60 9.22 24.12
C ARG A 13 -28.57 9.02 25.32
N ASP A 14 -29.78 8.53 25.06
CA ASP A 14 -30.79 8.34 26.12
C ASP A 14 -30.63 6.98 26.80
N PHE A 15 -30.00 6.00 26.15
CA PHE A 15 -29.73 4.67 26.71
C PHE A 15 -28.66 4.70 27.83
N LEU A 16 -27.69 5.60 27.76
CA LEU A 16 -26.60 5.71 28.75
C LEU A 16 -26.99 6.44 30.04
N ARG A 17 -28.16 7.05 30.11
CA ARG A 17 -28.62 7.79 31.30
C ARG A 17 -29.45 6.98 32.28
N VAL A 18 -29.87 5.78 31.97
CA VAL A 18 -30.77 4.98 32.80
C VAL A 18 -30.06 3.88 33.63
N GLY A 19 -28.76 3.62 33.39
CA GLY A 19 -27.98 2.55 34.02
C GLY A 19 -27.29 2.85 35.35
N GLY A 20 -27.45 4.04 35.92
CA GLY A 20 -26.66 4.49 37.07
C GLY A 20 -27.45 4.76 38.35
N ALA A 21 -28.02 3.75 39.04
CA ALA A 21 -28.41 3.88 40.42
C ALA A 21 -28.57 2.53 41.12
N GLY A 22 -27.69 2.23 42.06
CA GLY A 22 -27.92 1.22 43.12
C GLY A 22 -26.74 0.31 43.42
N LEU A 23 -25.92 0.65 44.37
CA LEU A 23 -25.71 -0.04 45.66
C LEU A 23 -24.51 0.55 46.41
N ALA A 24 -24.85 1.24 47.47
CA ALA A 24 -23.91 1.69 48.51
C ALA A 24 -23.72 0.52 49.52
N GLY A 25 -22.54 0.38 50.05
CA GLY A 25 -22.35 -0.38 51.29
C GLY A 25 -20.91 -0.78 51.62
N ALA A 26 -20.41 -0.14 52.66
CA ALA A 26 -19.44 -0.57 53.65
C ALA A 26 -17.96 -0.23 53.47
N THR A 27 -17.62 0.79 54.23
CA THR A 27 -16.34 1.21 54.77
C THR A 27 -15.45 0.14 55.36
N LEU A 28 -14.14 0.29 55.16
CA LEU A 28 -13.16 0.13 56.29
C LEU A 28 -11.88 0.92 55.98
N LEU A 29 -11.51 1.74 56.96
CA LEU A 29 -10.30 2.53 57.04
C LEU A 29 -9.04 1.67 57.14
N GLY A 30 -8.02 2.02 56.40
CA GLY A 30 -6.67 1.48 56.47
C GLY A 30 -5.63 2.50 56.03
N ALA A 31 -4.86 2.94 57.00
CA ALA A 31 -3.84 3.94 57.12
C ALA A 31 -2.93 4.23 55.91
N ALA A 32 -2.53 5.52 55.85
CA ALA A 32 -1.47 6.12 55.09
C ALA A 32 -0.20 5.28 54.90
N GLY A 33 0.20 5.14 53.64
CA GLY A 33 1.55 4.76 53.24
C GLY A 33 1.86 5.55 51.98
N CYS A 34 2.64 6.63 52.10
CA CYS A 34 3.39 7.19 50.98
C CYS A 34 4.43 6.16 50.54
N GLY A 35 4.16 5.49 49.46
CA GLY A 35 5.12 4.60 48.80
C GLY A 35 4.87 4.77 47.30
N GLY A 36 5.85 5.32 46.57
CA GLY A 36 5.85 5.37 45.15
C GLY A 36 5.59 3.95 44.60
N GLY A 37 4.53 3.79 43.83
CA GLY A 37 4.20 2.55 43.16
C GLY A 37 5.28 2.26 42.11
N GLN A 38 6.22 1.43 42.48
CA GLN A 38 7.02 0.67 41.52
C GLN A 38 6.04 -0.24 40.82
N GLN A 39 5.67 0.12 39.58
CA GLN A 39 5.02 -0.79 38.66
C GLN A 39 5.94 -2.01 38.51
N GLY A 40 5.37 -3.20 38.59
CA GLY A 40 6.09 -4.47 38.54
C GLY A 40 6.93 -4.53 37.26
N GLY A 41 8.24 -4.63 37.44
CA GLY A 41 9.25 -4.49 36.42
C GLY A 41 9.36 -5.73 35.52
N GLY A 42 8.47 -5.84 34.56
CA GLY A 42 8.67 -6.66 33.37
C GLY A 42 8.79 -5.77 32.15
N PRO A 43 9.34 -6.28 31.04
CA PRO A 43 9.42 -5.53 29.80
C PRO A 43 8.02 -5.10 29.32
N ALA A 44 7.93 -3.93 28.66
CA ALA A 44 6.73 -3.55 27.96
C ALA A 44 6.53 -4.50 26.77
N ASN A 45 5.38 -5.17 26.69
CA ASN A 45 5.06 -6.03 25.54
C ASN A 45 4.33 -5.22 24.49
N VAL A 46 4.87 -5.21 23.27
CA VAL A 46 4.32 -4.52 22.08
C VAL A 46 3.91 -5.59 21.08
N ILE A 47 2.65 -5.58 20.65
CA ILE A 47 2.16 -6.44 19.58
C ILE A 47 2.27 -5.66 18.27
N PHE A 48 3.07 -6.20 17.35
CA PHE A 48 3.24 -5.67 16.00
C PHE A 48 2.57 -6.58 14.98
N SER A 49 1.66 -6.05 14.18
CA SER A 49 0.95 -6.80 13.13
C SER A 49 1.44 -6.45 11.73
N PHE A 50 1.57 -7.47 10.89
CA PHE A 50 1.87 -7.34 9.46
C PHE A 50 1.51 -8.65 8.74
N GLY A 51 1.45 -8.63 7.39
CA GLY A 51 1.32 -9.82 6.57
C GLY A 51 2.56 -10.72 6.63
N PRO A 52 2.53 -11.95 6.08
CA PRO A 52 3.67 -12.85 6.03
C PRO A 52 4.82 -12.23 5.22
N ASP A 53 6.04 -12.43 5.70
CA ASP A 53 7.29 -11.99 5.05
C ASP A 53 8.15 -13.19 4.68
N GLU A 54 8.14 -13.58 3.41
CA GLU A 54 8.91 -14.73 2.90
C GLU A 54 10.42 -14.46 2.82
N SER A 55 10.83 -13.18 2.88
CA SER A 55 12.26 -12.82 2.91
C SER A 55 12.94 -13.17 4.23
N GLY A 56 12.15 -13.39 5.30
CA GLY A 56 12.65 -13.61 6.66
C GLY A 56 13.22 -12.35 7.32
N THR A 57 13.27 -11.22 6.63
CA THR A 57 13.85 -9.98 7.15
C THR A 57 13.05 -9.39 8.29
N LEU A 58 11.74 -9.59 8.31
CA LEU A 58 10.87 -9.10 9.36
C LEU A 58 11.13 -9.80 10.70
N GLN A 59 11.19 -11.12 10.69
CA GLN A 59 11.48 -11.88 11.91
C GLN A 59 12.86 -11.50 12.48
N GLU A 60 13.88 -11.40 11.62
CA GLU A 60 15.22 -10.99 12.04
C GLU A 60 15.24 -9.54 12.58
N LEU A 61 14.46 -8.61 12.00
CA LEU A 61 14.31 -7.24 12.48
C LEU A 61 13.72 -7.22 13.91
N VAL A 62 12.66 -7.98 14.15
CA VAL A 62 12.04 -8.12 15.48
C VAL A 62 12.99 -8.77 16.48
N ASP A 63 13.72 -9.81 16.08
CA ASP A 63 14.69 -10.50 16.94
C ASP A 63 15.87 -9.61 17.28
N ARG A 64 16.39 -8.78 16.36
CA ARG A 64 17.43 -7.78 16.64
C ARG A 64 16.94 -6.75 17.65
N PHE A 65 15.76 -6.18 17.42
CA PHE A 65 15.15 -5.23 18.36
C PHE A 65 15.03 -5.83 19.76
N ASN A 66 14.49 -7.05 19.88
CA ASN A 66 14.29 -7.73 21.16
C ASN A 66 15.61 -8.02 21.89
N ARG A 67 16.70 -8.31 21.15
CA ARG A 67 18.05 -8.46 21.73
C ARG A 67 18.61 -7.13 22.24
N GLU A 68 18.44 -6.05 21.48
CA GLU A 68 18.96 -4.73 21.83
C GLU A 68 18.21 -4.08 23.01
N HIS A 69 16.92 -4.42 23.19
CA HIS A 69 16.06 -3.88 24.24
C HIS A 69 15.68 -4.91 25.30
N GLU A 70 16.55 -5.92 25.51
CA GLU A 70 16.30 -6.99 26.47
C GLU A 70 16.02 -6.45 27.88
N GLY A 71 14.88 -6.88 28.46
CA GLY A 71 14.44 -6.45 29.79
C GLY A 71 13.67 -5.12 29.83
N GLU A 72 13.62 -4.35 28.75
CA GLU A 72 12.91 -3.06 28.65
C GLU A 72 11.65 -3.15 27.79
N ILE A 73 11.80 -3.61 26.54
CA ILE A 73 10.70 -3.73 25.57
C ILE A 73 10.82 -5.08 24.88
N ARG A 74 9.70 -5.75 24.71
CA ARG A 74 9.57 -6.96 23.89
C ARG A 74 8.52 -6.76 22.82
N VAL A 75 8.89 -6.95 21.57
CA VAL A 75 7.97 -6.97 20.43
C VAL A 75 7.59 -8.41 20.08
N GLU A 76 6.30 -8.64 19.92
CA GLU A 76 5.74 -9.90 19.42
C GLU A 76 5.10 -9.62 18.05
N TYR A 77 5.58 -10.34 17.01
CA TYR A 77 5.01 -10.26 15.69
C TYR A 77 3.74 -11.11 15.59
N ARG A 78 2.64 -10.50 15.21
CA ARG A 78 1.36 -11.14 14.89
C ARG A 78 1.18 -11.12 13.37
N GLU A 79 1.24 -12.30 12.76
CA GLU A 79 0.99 -12.46 11.35
C GLU A 79 -0.51 -12.29 11.03
N MET A 80 -0.78 -11.51 9.99
CA MET A 80 -2.12 -11.19 9.49
C MET A 80 -2.29 -11.75 8.07
N SER A 81 -3.49 -11.60 7.48
CA SER A 81 -3.70 -12.02 6.09
C SER A 81 -2.75 -11.31 5.12
N ARG A 82 -2.28 -12.04 4.11
CA ARG A 82 -1.50 -11.51 2.99
C ARG A 82 -2.35 -10.61 2.08
N VAL A 83 -3.65 -10.88 2.02
CA VAL A 83 -4.59 -10.14 1.19
C VAL A 83 -4.96 -8.84 1.89
N THR A 84 -4.64 -7.71 1.28
CA THR A 84 -4.81 -6.37 1.86
C THR A 84 -6.24 -6.12 2.38
N ASP A 85 -7.25 -6.51 1.59
CA ASP A 85 -8.66 -6.33 1.95
C ASP A 85 -9.04 -7.16 3.19
N GLU A 86 -8.59 -8.42 3.28
CA GLU A 86 -8.83 -9.29 4.43
C GLU A 86 -8.11 -8.78 5.68
N TYR A 87 -6.87 -8.28 5.52
CA TYR A 87 -6.12 -7.69 6.63
C TYR A 87 -6.80 -6.41 7.13
N PHE A 88 -7.31 -5.57 6.24
CA PHE A 88 -8.10 -4.40 6.59
C PHE A 88 -9.36 -4.78 7.40
N ASP A 89 -10.11 -5.80 6.95
CA ASP A 89 -11.31 -6.28 7.63
C ASP A 89 -10.99 -6.86 9.02
N GLU A 90 -9.88 -7.59 9.18
CA GLU A 90 -9.42 -8.10 10.48
C GLU A 90 -9.11 -6.94 11.43
N LEU A 91 -8.36 -5.93 11.00
CA LEU A 91 -8.02 -4.75 11.82
C LEU A 91 -9.26 -3.96 12.21
N THR A 92 -10.14 -3.68 11.26
CA THR A 92 -11.35 -2.90 11.54
C THR A 92 -12.28 -3.62 12.48
N SER A 93 -12.35 -4.96 12.40
CA SER A 93 -13.08 -5.79 13.34
C SER A 93 -12.47 -5.70 14.76
N ASP A 94 -11.15 -5.77 14.87
CA ASP A 94 -10.42 -5.65 16.14
C ASP A 94 -10.63 -4.26 16.79
N PHE A 95 -10.56 -3.19 16.01
CA PHE A 95 -10.83 -1.81 16.49
C PHE A 95 -12.27 -1.65 16.98
N GLN A 96 -13.25 -2.15 16.24
CA GLN A 96 -14.68 -2.04 16.61
C GLN A 96 -15.02 -2.90 17.83
N ALA A 97 -14.36 -4.04 18.00
CA ALA A 97 -14.59 -4.95 19.13
C ALA A 97 -13.85 -4.52 20.42
N GLY A 98 -12.88 -3.60 20.33
CA GLY A 98 -11.99 -3.26 21.46
C GLY A 98 -11.16 -4.47 21.87
N ALA A 99 -10.42 -5.06 20.91
CA ALA A 99 -9.63 -6.26 21.13
C ALA A 99 -8.68 -6.13 22.32
N THR A 100 -8.54 -7.20 23.11
CA THR A 100 -7.68 -7.21 24.31
C THR A 100 -6.82 -8.46 24.34
N PRO A 101 -5.47 -8.37 24.32
CA PRO A 101 -4.68 -7.12 24.18
C PRO A 101 -4.83 -6.50 22.79
N PRO A 102 -4.79 -5.16 22.70
CA PRO A 102 -4.81 -4.50 21.39
C PRO A 102 -3.50 -4.74 20.64
N ILE A 103 -3.54 -4.68 19.32
CA ILE A 103 -2.35 -4.50 18.49
C ILE A 103 -1.80 -3.10 18.79
N ASP A 104 -0.50 -2.97 19.10
CA ASP A 104 0.13 -1.70 19.43
C ASP A 104 0.68 -0.98 18.20
N VAL A 105 1.33 -1.73 17.30
CA VAL A 105 1.90 -1.23 16.05
C VAL A 105 1.33 -2.00 14.87
N ILE A 106 0.92 -1.28 13.86
CA ILE A 106 0.32 -1.82 12.65
C ILE A 106 1.23 -1.51 11.47
N GLY A 107 1.76 -2.55 10.82
CA GLY A 107 2.30 -2.42 9.47
C GLY A 107 1.12 -2.36 8.51
N GLY A 108 0.73 -1.15 8.09
CA GLY A 108 -0.48 -0.96 7.31
C GLY A 108 -0.20 -0.38 5.94
N ASP A 109 -1.06 -0.72 4.97
CA ASP A 109 -0.95 -0.23 3.59
C ASP A 109 -0.97 1.31 3.55
N VAL A 110 -0.27 1.88 2.58
CA VAL A 110 -0.17 3.34 2.36
C VAL A 110 -1.53 4.03 2.17
N ILE A 111 -2.58 3.28 1.87
CA ILE A 111 -3.94 3.79 1.65
C ILE A 111 -4.76 3.98 2.93
N TRP A 112 -4.35 3.41 4.07
CA TRP A 112 -5.20 3.33 5.26
C TRP A 112 -5.14 4.55 6.17
N ALA A 113 -4.08 5.37 6.07
CA ALA A 113 -3.83 6.47 7.01
C ALA A 113 -5.03 7.41 7.21
N SER A 114 -5.66 7.85 6.12
CA SER A 114 -6.78 8.81 6.19
C SER A 114 -8.04 8.20 6.81
N GLU A 115 -8.36 6.96 6.45
CA GLU A 115 -9.53 6.26 6.99
C GLU A 115 -9.34 5.91 8.47
N PHE A 116 -8.17 5.39 8.84
CA PHE A 116 -7.87 5.07 10.24
C PHE A 116 -7.81 6.31 11.12
N ALA A 117 -7.28 7.42 10.60
CA ALA A 117 -7.23 8.71 11.29
C ALA A 117 -8.62 9.31 11.51
N ASP A 118 -9.48 9.30 10.48
CA ASP A 118 -10.83 9.83 10.54
C ASP A 118 -11.71 9.07 11.56
N ASN A 119 -11.50 7.75 11.64
CA ASN A 119 -12.16 6.88 12.61
C ASN A 119 -11.56 6.96 14.03
N GLY A 120 -10.40 7.62 14.19
CA GLY A 120 -9.72 7.74 15.50
C GLY A 120 -9.06 6.43 15.95
N TRP A 121 -8.72 5.52 15.04
CA TRP A 121 -8.12 4.21 15.36
C TRP A 121 -6.61 4.27 15.53
N ILE A 122 -5.95 5.31 15.02
CA ILE A 122 -4.49 5.47 15.11
C ILE A 122 -4.11 6.79 15.79
N GLU A 123 -2.91 6.82 16.37
CA GLU A 123 -2.36 7.93 17.14
C GLU A 123 -1.85 9.05 16.23
N ASP A 124 -2.12 10.32 16.59
CA ASP A 124 -1.48 11.49 15.99
C ASP A 124 -0.02 11.58 16.44
N ILE A 125 0.89 11.18 15.56
CA ILE A 125 2.33 11.16 15.84
C ILE A 125 3.07 12.41 15.37
N THR A 126 2.39 13.46 14.97
CA THR A 126 2.98 14.69 14.43
C THR A 126 4.10 15.25 15.30
N ARG A 127 3.89 15.34 16.63
CA ARG A 127 4.92 15.83 17.56
C ARG A 127 6.15 14.94 17.61
N ARG A 128 5.96 13.62 17.54
CA ARG A 128 7.04 12.63 17.55
C ARG A 128 7.84 12.71 16.28
N MET A 129 7.17 12.84 15.14
CA MET A 129 7.82 13.02 13.83
C MET A 129 8.77 14.23 13.81
N TYR A 130 8.28 15.41 14.23
CA TYR A 130 9.13 16.59 14.27
C TYR A 130 10.26 16.51 15.30
N ALA A 131 10.09 15.77 16.39
CA ALA A 131 11.12 15.61 17.41
C ALA A 131 12.26 14.71 16.96
N ASP A 132 11.96 13.62 16.24
CA ASP A 132 12.93 12.54 16.01
C ASP A 132 13.49 12.50 14.58
N TYR A 133 12.74 12.97 13.56
CA TYR A 133 13.21 12.84 12.17
C TYR A 133 13.82 14.11 11.58
N SER A 134 13.39 15.29 11.96
CA SER A 134 13.97 16.59 11.58
C SER A 134 12.95 17.70 11.83
N PRO A 135 13.36 18.96 12.00
CA PRO A 135 12.43 20.08 11.92
C PRO A 135 11.73 20.16 10.54
N ARG A 136 12.27 19.47 9.50
CA ARG A 136 11.70 19.38 8.15
C ARG A 136 11.44 17.92 7.78
N VAL A 137 10.47 17.31 8.46
CA VAL A 137 10.08 15.90 8.26
C VAL A 137 9.91 15.52 6.77
N PRO A 138 9.24 16.33 5.91
CA PRO A 138 9.10 15.99 4.50
C PRO A 138 10.42 15.82 3.74
N ASP A 139 11.51 16.45 4.20
CA ASP A 139 12.82 16.34 3.53
C ASP A 139 13.56 15.03 3.89
N ALA A 140 13.17 14.36 4.96
CA ALA A 140 13.79 13.10 5.39
C ALA A 140 13.33 11.91 4.57
N PHE A 141 12.12 11.96 4.04
CA PHE A 141 11.46 10.87 3.33
C PHE A 141 11.20 11.21 1.86
N LEU A 142 11.07 10.20 1.03
CA LEU A 142 10.53 10.36 -0.32
C LEU A 142 9.13 10.99 -0.25
N GLN A 143 8.83 11.85 -1.23
CA GLN A 143 7.62 12.68 -1.19
C GLN A 143 6.32 11.86 -1.20
N ALA A 144 6.22 10.84 -2.04
CA ALA A 144 5.01 10.05 -2.15
C ALA A 144 4.74 9.21 -0.88
N PRO A 145 5.71 8.48 -0.29
CA PRO A 145 5.52 7.79 0.98
C PRO A 145 5.11 8.69 2.14
N ILE A 146 5.78 9.84 2.33
CA ILE A 146 5.41 10.73 3.47
C ILE A 146 4.03 11.37 3.27
N THR A 147 3.64 11.60 2.01
CA THR A 147 2.28 12.07 1.69
C THR A 147 1.23 11.05 2.11
N SER A 148 1.48 9.76 1.87
CA SER A 148 0.55 8.68 2.24
C SER A 148 0.34 8.54 3.76
N CYS A 149 1.27 9.04 4.57
CA CYS A 149 1.16 9.08 6.03
C CYS A 149 0.45 10.33 6.57
N SER A 150 0.03 11.24 5.68
CA SER A 150 -0.45 12.58 6.05
C SER A 150 -1.94 12.72 5.76
N PHE A 151 -2.69 13.21 6.76
CA PHE A 151 -4.10 13.55 6.63
C PHE A 151 -4.45 14.65 7.61
N ASP A 152 -5.32 15.60 7.22
CA ASP A 152 -5.77 16.74 8.02
C ASP A 152 -4.62 17.54 8.69
N ASN A 153 -3.57 17.84 7.91
CA ASN A 153 -2.36 18.53 8.35
C ASN A 153 -1.58 17.85 9.49
N LYS A 154 -1.68 16.55 9.62
CA LYS A 154 -1.02 15.74 10.63
C LYS A 154 -0.31 14.56 10.02
N PHE A 155 0.67 14.01 10.74
CA PHE A 155 1.29 12.74 10.47
C PHE A 155 0.67 11.65 11.32
N TRP A 156 0.23 10.58 10.69
CA TRP A 156 -0.46 9.47 11.33
C TRP A 156 0.35 8.18 11.29
N GLY A 157 1.39 8.11 10.46
CA GLY A 157 2.28 6.98 10.33
C GLY A 157 3.69 7.40 9.97
N VAL A 158 4.61 6.45 10.08
CA VAL A 158 5.99 6.57 9.59
C VAL A 158 6.13 5.70 8.35
N PRO A 159 6.59 6.26 7.21
CA PRO A 159 6.90 5.45 6.03
C PRO A 159 7.92 4.36 6.37
N TRP A 160 7.60 3.10 6.09
CA TRP A 160 8.46 1.98 6.47
C TRP A 160 9.24 1.41 5.28
N PHE A 161 8.55 1.02 4.25
CA PHE A 161 9.12 0.73 2.93
C PHE A 161 8.15 1.16 1.84
N THR A 162 8.68 1.38 0.64
CA THR A 162 7.90 1.87 -0.49
C THR A 162 8.02 0.92 -1.67
N ASP A 163 7.04 0.97 -2.53
CA ASP A 163 6.99 0.23 -3.78
C ASP A 163 6.48 1.14 -4.90
N ALA A 164 6.76 0.75 -6.14
CA ALA A 164 6.12 1.28 -7.33
C ALA A 164 5.90 0.15 -8.33
N GLY A 165 4.85 0.23 -9.12
CA GLY A 165 4.64 -0.70 -10.23
C GLY A 165 5.80 -0.63 -11.21
N LEU A 166 6.42 -1.77 -11.51
CA LEU A 166 7.53 -1.90 -12.44
C LEU A 166 7.13 -2.81 -13.61
N LEU A 167 7.70 -2.56 -14.79
CA LEU A 167 7.68 -3.50 -15.89
C LEU A 167 8.95 -4.35 -15.82
N TYR A 168 8.80 -5.62 -15.45
CA TYR A 168 9.83 -6.63 -15.65
C TYR A 168 9.71 -7.23 -17.03
N TYR A 169 10.85 -7.53 -17.67
CA TYR A 169 10.86 -8.12 -18.99
C TYR A 169 12.03 -9.08 -19.16
N ARG A 170 11.84 -10.09 -19.99
CA ARG A 170 12.89 -11.03 -20.41
C ARG A 170 13.84 -10.31 -21.37
N GLN A 171 14.85 -9.66 -20.79
CA GLN A 171 15.86 -8.91 -21.55
C GLN A 171 16.58 -9.80 -22.58
N ASP A 172 16.94 -11.01 -22.18
CA ASP A 172 17.57 -12.00 -23.05
C ASP A 172 16.72 -12.30 -24.29
N LEU A 173 15.43 -12.56 -24.12
CA LEU A 173 14.52 -12.88 -25.23
C LEU A 173 14.23 -11.67 -26.13
N LEU A 174 14.16 -10.47 -25.57
CA LEU A 174 14.02 -9.23 -26.34
C LEU A 174 15.24 -9.04 -27.24
N GLU A 175 16.46 -9.18 -26.69
CA GLU A 175 17.71 -9.04 -27.42
C GLU A 175 17.83 -10.11 -28.54
N GLU A 176 17.49 -11.36 -28.26
CA GLU A 176 17.46 -12.45 -29.25
C GLU A 176 16.45 -12.18 -30.38
N SER A 177 15.33 -11.53 -30.08
CA SER A 177 14.31 -11.14 -31.06
C SER A 177 14.61 -9.81 -31.76
N GLY A 178 15.77 -9.18 -31.46
CA GLY A 178 16.27 -7.98 -32.13
C GLY A 178 15.85 -6.65 -31.52
N PHE A 179 15.31 -6.64 -30.30
CA PHE A 179 14.98 -5.44 -29.56
C PHE A 179 16.09 -5.10 -28.58
N SER A 180 16.61 -3.86 -28.63
CA SER A 180 17.69 -3.38 -27.75
C SER A 180 17.18 -2.60 -26.54
N GLU A 181 15.91 -2.21 -26.52
CA GLU A 181 15.28 -1.40 -25.48
C GLU A 181 13.91 -1.96 -25.09
N PRO A 182 13.45 -1.75 -23.85
CA PRO A 182 12.10 -2.12 -23.45
C PRO A 182 11.04 -1.22 -24.12
N PRO A 183 9.77 -1.66 -24.18
CA PRO A 183 8.69 -0.89 -24.77
C PRO A 183 8.42 0.42 -24.02
N LYS A 184 8.15 1.51 -24.74
CA LYS A 184 7.77 2.82 -24.19
C LYS A 184 6.26 3.04 -24.24
N THR A 185 5.58 2.37 -25.17
CA THR A 185 4.13 2.44 -25.32
C THR A 185 3.50 1.06 -25.22
N TRP A 186 2.20 1.03 -24.92
CA TRP A 186 1.45 -0.23 -24.87
C TRP A 186 1.39 -0.92 -26.23
N ASP A 187 1.40 -0.16 -27.33
CA ASP A 187 1.44 -0.71 -28.68
C ASP A 187 2.79 -1.35 -28.96
N GLU A 188 3.92 -0.72 -28.53
CA GLU A 188 5.25 -1.35 -28.63
C GLU A 188 5.33 -2.63 -27.78
N LEU A 189 4.75 -2.63 -26.56
CA LEU A 189 4.71 -3.85 -25.73
C LEU A 189 4.01 -4.99 -26.47
N LYS A 190 2.85 -4.73 -27.08
CA LYS A 190 2.11 -5.74 -27.86
C LYS A 190 2.93 -6.27 -29.03
N GLU A 191 3.55 -5.37 -29.81
CA GLU A 191 4.40 -5.76 -30.95
C GLU A 191 5.59 -6.63 -30.52
N MET A 192 6.28 -6.21 -29.44
CA MET A 192 7.41 -6.97 -28.89
C MET A 192 6.96 -8.33 -28.33
N ALA A 193 5.84 -8.35 -27.59
CA ALA A 193 5.27 -9.56 -27.03
C ALA A 193 4.93 -10.58 -28.13
N ASP A 194 4.19 -10.16 -29.16
CA ASP A 194 3.84 -11.00 -30.30
C ASP A 194 5.07 -11.61 -30.97
N LYS A 195 6.08 -10.78 -31.21
CA LYS A 195 7.29 -11.26 -31.88
C LYS A 195 8.07 -12.23 -30.98
N VAL A 196 8.28 -11.91 -29.72
CA VAL A 196 9.04 -12.75 -28.80
C VAL A 196 8.34 -14.08 -28.53
N THR A 197 7.03 -14.08 -28.34
CA THR A 197 6.26 -15.32 -28.15
C THR A 197 6.37 -16.24 -29.37
N GLN A 198 6.38 -15.68 -30.58
CA GLN A 198 6.57 -16.46 -31.83
C GLN A 198 8.00 -16.96 -31.99
N ASP A 199 9.01 -16.14 -31.74
CA ASP A 199 10.42 -16.47 -31.95
C ASP A 199 10.95 -17.46 -30.90
N ALA A 200 10.62 -17.24 -29.61
CA ALA A 200 11.12 -18.04 -28.49
C ALA A 200 10.17 -19.14 -28.01
N GLY A 201 8.94 -19.16 -28.49
CA GLY A 201 7.92 -20.14 -28.06
C GLY A 201 7.44 -19.95 -26.63
N VAL A 202 7.53 -18.74 -26.09
CA VAL A 202 6.97 -18.37 -24.79
C VAL A 202 5.45 -18.33 -24.89
N LYS A 203 4.76 -18.74 -23.83
CA LYS A 203 3.30 -18.91 -23.83
C LYS A 203 2.54 -17.59 -23.85
N ASP A 204 2.91 -16.68 -22.97
CA ASP A 204 2.18 -15.44 -22.67
C ASP A 204 3.05 -14.20 -22.96
N GLY A 205 2.48 -13.16 -23.56
CA GLY A 205 3.20 -11.93 -23.85
C GLY A 205 3.35 -11.03 -22.61
N PHE A 206 2.26 -10.85 -21.86
CA PHE A 206 2.24 -9.98 -20.70
C PHE A 206 1.32 -10.51 -19.59
N VAL A 207 1.80 -10.53 -18.36
CA VAL A 207 1.04 -10.94 -17.18
C VAL A 207 1.00 -9.84 -16.12
N PHE A 208 -0.16 -9.69 -15.47
CA PHE A 208 -0.43 -8.67 -14.49
C PHE A 208 -1.58 -9.09 -13.55
N GLN A 209 -1.87 -8.30 -12.49
CA GLN A 209 -2.86 -8.59 -11.50
C GLN A 209 -4.23 -8.00 -11.92
N GLY A 210 -5.12 -8.83 -12.47
CA GLY A 210 -6.44 -8.42 -12.93
C GLY A 210 -7.60 -8.92 -12.05
N ALA A 211 -7.34 -9.64 -10.95
CA ALA A 211 -8.38 -10.13 -10.04
C ALA A 211 -9.17 -9.00 -9.38
N LYS A 212 -10.34 -9.36 -8.85
CA LYS A 212 -11.22 -8.40 -8.14
C LYS A 212 -10.73 -8.20 -6.70
N TYR A 213 -9.74 -7.34 -6.49
CA TYR A 213 -9.16 -6.94 -5.20
C TYR A 213 -8.31 -5.67 -5.40
N GLU A 214 -7.63 -5.18 -4.35
CA GLU A 214 -6.83 -3.95 -4.40
C GLU A 214 -5.74 -3.97 -5.49
N GLY A 215 -5.06 -5.12 -5.73
CA GLY A 215 -4.08 -5.22 -6.82
C GLY A 215 -4.68 -5.01 -8.22
N GLY A 216 -5.92 -5.45 -8.45
CA GLY A 216 -6.64 -5.14 -9.68
C GLY A 216 -6.99 -3.66 -9.80
N VAL A 217 -7.28 -2.99 -8.69
CA VAL A 217 -7.44 -1.51 -8.67
C VAL A 217 -6.15 -0.82 -9.07
N VAL A 218 -5.04 -1.24 -8.50
CA VAL A 218 -3.70 -0.71 -8.82
C VAL A 218 -3.42 -0.78 -10.31
N ASN A 219 -3.61 -1.95 -10.93
CA ASN A 219 -3.35 -2.13 -12.37
C ASN A 219 -4.27 -1.26 -13.22
N GLY A 220 -5.57 -1.27 -12.96
CA GLY A 220 -6.52 -0.42 -13.68
C GLY A 220 -6.21 1.08 -13.56
N LEU A 221 -5.76 1.54 -12.38
CA LEU A 221 -5.29 2.93 -12.18
C LEU A 221 -4.06 3.25 -13.03
N GLU A 222 -3.08 2.35 -13.10
CA GLU A 222 -1.87 2.52 -13.92
C GLU A 222 -2.22 2.64 -15.41
N PHE A 223 -3.12 1.81 -15.93
CA PHE A 223 -3.61 1.94 -17.31
C PHE A 223 -4.34 3.27 -17.53
N ILE A 224 -5.20 3.69 -16.61
CA ILE A 224 -5.92 4.97 -16.68
C ILE A 224 -4.94 6.15 -16.67
N TRP A 225 -4.00 6.20 -15.74
CA TRP A 225 -3.05 7.31 -15.63
C TRP A 225 -2.12 7.38 -16.83
N ASN A 226 -1.67 6.25 -17.34
CA ASN A 226 -0.79 6.14 -18.50
C ASN A 226 -1.52 6.38 -19.83
N ALA A 227 -2.84 6.51 -19.80
CA ALA A 227 -3.66 7.05 -20.88
C ALA A 227 -4.05 8.53 -20.66
N GLY A 228 -3.54 9.16 -19.60
CA GLY A 228 -3.82 10.56 -19.25
C GLY A 228 -5.17 10.79 -18.56
N GLY A 229 -5.83 9.71 -18.11
CA GLY A 229 -7.04 9.74 -17.29
C GLY A 229 -6.72 9.93 -15.80
N ASN A 230 -7.77 10.02 -14.99
CA ASN A 230 -7.66 10.17 -13.54
C ASN A 230 -8.93 9.67 -12.85
N VAL A 231 -8.81 9.25 -11.59
CA VAL A 231 -9.97 8.87 -10.77
C VAL A 231 -10.41 10.03 -9.89
N LEU A 232 -9.47 10.57 -9.12
CA LEU A 232 -9.68 11.70 -8.23
C LEU A 232 -8.59 12.74 -8.49
N THR A 233 -8.97 14.01 -8.55
CA THR A 233 -8.01 15.11 -8.50
C THR A 233 -8.23 15.90 -7.24
N GLY A 234 -7.22 15.93 -6.40
CA GLY A 234 -7.06 16.89 -5.31
C GLY A 234 -5.74 17.61 -5.51
N ASN A 235 -5.66 18.89 -5.19
CA ASN A 235 -4.38 19.58 -5.14
C ASN A 235 -3.62 19.13 -3.90
N ILE A 236 -2.64 18.25 -4.08
CA ILE A 236 -1.62 18.01 -3.05
C ILE A 236 -0.65 19.19 -3.18
N THR A 237 -0.79 20.17 -2.30
CA THR A 237 0.13 21.30 -2.28
C THR A 237 1.22 21.02 -1.25
N VAL A 238 2.38 20.61 -1.72
CA VAL A 238 3.59 20.35 -0.90
C VAL A 238 4.42 21.63 -0.68
N ASN A 239 3.84 22.82 -0.81
CA ASN A 239 4.59 24.06 -0.93
C ASN A 239 4.82 24.84 0.35
N ASP A 240 4.41 24.36 1.51
CA ASP A 240 4.69 25.04 2.79
C ASP A 240 5.61 24.15 3.65
N PRO A 241 6.89 24.52 3.81
CA PRO A 241 7.83 23.74 4.62
C PRO A 241 7.45 23.68 6.12
N ASP A 242 6.52 24.53 6.56
CA ASP A 242 6.07 24.63 7.94
C ASP A 242 4.69 23.96 8.17
N LYS A 243 4.09 23.41 7.12
CA LYS A 243 2.79 22.72 7.22
C LYS A 243 2.85 21.35 6.53
N PRO A 244 2.36 20.30 7.21
CA PRO A 244 2.12 19.03 6.57
C PRO A 244 1.11 19.20 5.43
N ILE A 245 1.19 18.30 4.49
CA ILE A 245 0.51 18.29 3.19
C ILE A 245 -0.99 18.52 3.34
N ILE A 246 -1.52 19.54 2.66
CA ILE A 246 -2.96 19.79 2.56
C ILE A 246 -3.51 18.97 1.40
N VAL A 247 -4.36 18.00 1.69
CA VAL A 247 -5.18 17.32 0.69
C VAL A 247 -6.44 18.14 0.50
N SER A 248 -6.57 18.85 -0.62
CA SER A 248 -7.80 19.56 -0.99
C SER A 248 -8.95 18.58 -1.33
N PRO A 249 -10.22 19.03 -1.25
CA PRO A 249 -11.34 18.13 -1.55
C PRO A 249 -11.17 17.46 -2.92
N ASN A 250 -11.41 16.17 -2.93
CA ASN A 250 -11.27 15.34 -4.12
C ASN A 250 -12.40 15.66 -5.11
N VAL A 251 -12.02 15.89 -6.36
CA VAL A 251 -12.98 16.00 -7.47
C VAL A 251 -12.94 14.68 -8.24
N ILE A 252 -14.08 14.00 -8.34
CA ILE A 252 -14.21 12.76 -9.11
C ILE A 252 -14.05 13.07 -10.60
N GLN A 253 -13.15 12.36 -11.29
CA GLN A 253 -12.83 12.57 -12.70
C GLN A 253 -12.70 11.28 -13.51
N ILE A 254 -13.17 10.17 -12.96
CA ILE A 254 -13.04 8.88 -13.63
C ILE A 254 -13.88 8.80 -14.91
N GLY A 255 -15.01 9.51 -14.98
CA GLY A 255 -15.92 9.53 -16.13
C GLY A 255 -15.37 10.31 -17.34
N SER A 256 -14.11 10.07 -17.73
CA SER A 256 -13.48 10.74 -18.85
C SER A 256 -13.14 9.76 -19.99
N GLU A 257 -13.14 10.26 -21.24
CA GLU A 257 -12.69 9.48 -22.41
C GLU A 257 -11.28 8.91 -22.24
N LYS A 258 -10.40 9.62 -21.50
CA LYS A 258 -9.04 9.16 -21.23
C LYS A 258 -9.02 7.98 -20.25
N SER A 259 -9.89 8.01 -19.24
CA SER A 259 -10.04 6.89 -18.31
C SER A 259 -10.63 5.66 -19.01
N ALA A 260 -11.64 5.84 -19.84
CA ALA A 260 -12.19 4.76 -20.66
C ALA A 260 -11.12 4.18 -21.61
N ARG A 261 -10.29 5.03 -22.23
CA ARG A 261 -9.16 4.60 -23.06
C ARG A 261 -8.17 3.73 -22.26
N GLY A 262 -7.86 4.09 -21.01
CA GLY A 262 -6.99 3.29 -20.16
C GLY A 262 -7.54 1.88 -19.94
N LEU A 263 -8.80 1.75 -19.55
CA LEU A 263 -9.45 0.44 -19.38
C LEU A 263 -9.59 -0.32 -20.71
N GLN A 264 -9.75 0.39 -21.86
CA GLN A 264 -9.75 -0.26 -23.16
C GLN A 264 -8.37 -0.85 -23.51
N ILE A 265 -7.27 -0.15 -23.19
CA ILE A 265 -5.91 -0.68 -23.38
C ILE A 265 -5.71 -1.91 -22.51
N GLU A 266 -6.09 -1.87 -21.24
CA GLU A 266 -5.99 -3.02 -20.31
C GLU A 266 -6.73 -4.24 -20.88
N ARG A 267 -8.00 -4.07 -21.25
CA ARG A 267 -8.83 -5.13 -21.83
C ARG A 267 -8.27 -5.67 -23.14
N SER A 268 -7.71 -4.80 -23.98
CA SER A 268 -7.13 -5.20 -25.26
C SER A 268 -5.91 -6.14 -25.13
N MET A 269 -5.26 -6.19 -23.97
CA MET A 269 -4.20 -7.18 -23.73
C MET A 269 -4.73 -8.61 -23.83
N ILE A 270 -5.96 -8.84 -23.38
CA ILE A 270 -6.64 -10.14 -23.50
C ILE A 270 -7.25 -10.30 -24.89
N GLU A 271 -7.96 -9.30 -25.40
CA GLU A 271 -8.65 -9.36 -26.69
C GLU A 271 -7.70 -9.61 -27.87
N ASP A 272 -6.49 -9.06 -27.79
CA ASP A 272 -5.44 -9.24 -28.80
C ASP A 272 -4.56 -10.48 -28.57
N GLY A 273 -4.82 -11.25 -27.49
CA GLY A 273 -4.10 -12.48 -27.16
C GLY A 273 -2.68 -12.25 -26.62
N ILE A 274 -2.37 -11.04 -26.15
CA ILE A 274 -1.08 -10.71 -25.51
C ILE A 274 -1.02 -11.27 -24.09
N SER A 275 -2.12 -11.20 -23.37
CA SER A 275 -2.28 -11.76 -22.03
C SER A 275 -3.22 -12.95 -22.05
N PRO A 276 -3.00 -13.97 -21.21
CA PRO A 276 -3.93 -15.09 -21.07
C PRO A 276 -5.26 -14.61 -20.44
N GLN A 277 -6.35 -15.30 -20.74
CA GLN A 277 -7.67 -14.98 -20.19
C GLN A 277 -7.68 -15.05 -18.66
N GLU A 278 -6.83 -15.88 -18.09
CA GLU A 278 -6.72 -16.14 -16.65
C GLU A 278 -6.23 -14.92 -15.87
N VAL A 279 -5.60 -13.89 -16.50
CA VAL A 279 -5.16 -12.68 -15.78
C VAL A 279 -6.30 -11.98 -15.07
N VAL A 280 -7.56 -12.18 -15.49
CA VAL A 280 -8.74 -11.64 -14.80
C VAL A 280 -8.93 -12.18 -13.37
N ASP A 281 -8.22 -13.26 -13.03
CA ASP A 281 -8.22 -13.91 -11.70
C ASP A 281 -6.82 -13.90 -11.06
N PHE A 282 -5.78 -13.38 -11.75
CA PHE A 282 -4.41 -13.36 -11.23
C PHE A 282 -4.25 -12.34 -10.12
N ARG A 283 -3.54 -12.79 -9.07
CA ARG A 283 -2.95 -11.97 -8.02
C ARG A 283 -1.44 -11.88 -8.21
N GLU A 284 -0.73 -11.33 -7.22
CA GLU A 284 0.73 -11.15 -7.27
C GLU A 284 1.46 -12.46 -7.51
N GLU A 285 1.10 -13.52 -6.76
CA GLU A 285 1.75 -14.82 -6.87
C GLU A 285 1.51 -15.44 -8.26
N ASP A 286 0.28 -15.39 -8.77
CA ASP A 286 -0.07 -16.03 -10.06
C ASP A 286 0.73 -15.42 -11.22
N SER A 287 0.84 -14.09 -11.24
CA SER A 287 1.59 -13.37 -12.28
C SER A 287 3.10 -13.55 -12.13
N LEU A 288 3.62 -13.58 -10.89
CA LEU A 288 5.02 -13.87 -10.59
C LEU A 288 5.39 -15.29 -11.00
N ASP A 289 4.57 -16.27 -10.63
CA ASP A 289 4.81 -17.67 -10.95
C ASP A 289 4.85 -17.91 -12.46
N ALA A 290 3.93 -17.32 -13.23
CA ALA A 290 3.93 -17.40 -14.68
C ALA A 290 5.23 -16.83 -15.29
N PHE A 291 5.67 -15.67 -14.83
CA PHE A 291 6.91 -15.06 -15.30
C PHE A 291 8.15 -15.85 -14.87
N ASN A 292 8.23 -16.27 -13.60
CA ASN A 292 9.37 -17.00 -13.04
C ASN A 292 9.50 -18.43 -13.62
N ALA A 293 8.39 -19.03 -14.06
CA ALA A 293 8.39 -20.28 -14.82
C ALA A 293 8.95 -20.12 -16.26
N GLY A 294 9.13 -18.90 -16.74
CA GLY A 294 9.53 -18.60 -18.11
C GLY A 294 8.36 -18.60 -19.10
N ASP A 295 7.13 -18.62 -18.60
CA ASP A 295 5.91 -18.66 -19.41
C ASP A 295 5.49 -17.28 -19.94
N ALA A 296 6.07 -16.16 -19.44
CA ALA A 296 5.72 -14.81 -19.88
C ALA A 296 6.93 -13.97 -20.29
N VAL A 297 6.74 -13.05 -21.25
CA VAL A 297 7.77 -12.12 -21.74
C VAL A 297 7.86 -10.88 -20.86
N PHE A 298 6.71 -10.34 -20.46
CA PHE A 298 6.57 -9.15 -19.63
C PHE A 298 5.74 -9.45 -18.38
N LEU A 299 6.10 -8.82 -17.26
CA LEU A 299 5.37 -8.87 -16.00
C LEU A 299 5.22 -7.46 -15.43
N ARG A 300 3.99 -7.05 -15.11
CA ARG A 300 3.81 -5.96 -14.16
C ARG A 300 4.00 -6.50 -12.74
N GLY A 301 4.94 -5.97 -11.99
CA GLY A 301 5.24 -6.49 -10.66
C GLY A 301 5.75 -5.43 -9.69
N TRP A 302 5.93 -5.84 -8.44
CA TRP A 302 6.46 -5.03 -7.35
C TRP A 302 7.97 -5.26 -7.17
N PRO A 303 8.71 -4.33 -6.57
CA PRO A 303 10.16 -4.43 -6.37
C PRO A 303 10.64 -5.72 -5.69
N TYR A 304 9.91 -6.22 -4.68
CA TYR A 304 10.29 -7.44 -3.95
C TYR A 304 10.37 -8.68 -4.84
N MET A 305 9.65 -8.71 -5.95
CA MET A 305 9.64 -9.85 -6.87
C MET A 305 11.03 -10.11 -7.48
N TYR A 306 11.86 -9.07 -7.59
CA TYR A 306 13.20 -9.21 -8.16
C TYR A 306 14.09 -10.19 -7.39
N GLN A 307 13.97 -10.27 -6.06
CA GLN A 307 14.74 -11.20 -5.24
C GLN A 307 14.30 -12.67 -5.42
N ILE A 308 13.08 -12.88 -5.91
CA ILE A 308 12.54 -14.22 -6.10
C ILE A 308 13.06 -14.86 -7.38
N PHE A 309 13.40 -14.03 -8.39
CA PHE A 309 13.99 -14.55 -9.63
C PHE A 309 15.33 -15.25 -9.34
N GLY A 310 15.49 -16.46 -9.88
CA GLY A 310 16.67 -17.31 -9.70
C GLY A 310 16.66 -18.18 -8.45
N GLN A 311 15.68 -18.07 -7.55
CA GLN A 311 15.63 -18.92 -6.35
C GLN A 311 14.96 -20.27 -6.61
N GLU A 312 13.78 -20.30 -7.20
CA GLU A 312 13.00 -21.53 -7.43
C GLU A 312 12.43 -21.64 -8.85
N GLY A 313 12.74 -20.67 -9.73
CA GLY A 313 12.19 -20.59 -11.09
C GLY A 313 13.16 -20.96 -12.18
N GLN A 314 12.73 -20.75 -13.43
CA GLN A 314 13.55 -20.93 -14.62
C GLN A 314 14.20 -19.62 -15.11
N VAL A 315 13.79 -18.48 -14.54
CA VAL A 315 14.25 -17.16 -14.94
C VAL A 315 15.23 -16.62 -13.91
N ASP A 316 16.49 -16.41 -14.32
CA ASP A 316 17.53 -15.82 -13.48
C ASP A 316 17.48 -14.29 -13.51
N GLN A 317 17.88 -13.64 -12.40
CA GLN A 317 17.96 -12.18 -12.31
C GLN A 317 18.75 -11.52 -13.46
N GLY A 318 19.78 -12.20 -13.98
CA GLY A 318 20.58 -11.72 -15.11
C GLY A 318 19.85 -11.70 -16.45
N GLN A 319 18.69 -12.35 -16.55
CA GLN A 319 17.85 -12.37 -17.73
C GLN A 319 16.73 -11.32 -17.67
N VAL A 320 16.56 -10.65 -16.51
CA VAL A 320 15.44 -9.74 -16.25
C VAL A 320 15.89 -8.30 -16.34
N GLY A 321 15.24 -7.54 -17.22
CA GLY A 321 15.29 -6.09 -17.27
C GLY A 321 14.18 -5.47 -16.44
N ILE A 322 14.41 -4.21 -16.01
CA ILE A 322 13.45 -3.39 -15.26
C ILE A 322 13.21 -2.10 -16.05
N ALA A 323 11.96 -1.74 -16.27
CA ALA A 323 11.56 -0.52 -16.96
C ALA A 323 10.35 0.15 -16.27
N GLN A 324 10.13 1.41 -16.64
CA GLN A 324 8.87 2.08 -16.32
C GLN A 324 7.70 1.45 -17.09
N LEU A 325 6.48 1.63 -16.58
CA LEU A 325 5.28 1.17 -17.27
C LEU A 325 5.09 1.93 -18.60
N PRO A 326 4.65 1.25 -19.66
CA PRO A 326 4.36 1.88 -20.93
C PRO A 326 3.22 2.92 -20.84
N VAL A 327 3.17 3.82 -21.78
CA VAL A 327 2.14 4.87 -21.91
C VAL A 327 1.30 4.65 -23.16
N ALA A 328 0.14 5.32 -23.25
CA ALA A 328 -0.74 5.21 -24.42
C ALA A 328 -0.19 5.89 -25.68
N GLU A 329 0.67 6.91 -25.52
CA GLU A 329 1.29 7.63 -26.63
C GLU A 329 2.69 8.08 -26.24
N GLU A 330 3.64 7.99 -27.18
CA GLU A 330 5.02 8.40 -26.95
C GLU A 330 5.11 9.86 -26.48
N GLY A 331 5.93 10.10 -25.46
CA GLY A 331 6.12 11.43 -24.87
C GLY A 331 5.16 11.78 -23.74
N MET A 332 4.17 10.93 -23.44
CA MET A 332 3.38 11.06 -22.22
C MET A 332 4.22 10.71 -20.98
N PRO A 333 3.94 11.31 -19.81
CA PRO A 333 4.56 10.90 -18.57
C PRO A 333 4.08 9.49 -18.19
N SER A 334 5.02 8.62 -17.82
CA SER A 334 4.69 7.32 -17.23
C SER A 334 4.42 7.49 -15.73
N TYR A 335 3.39 6.84 -15.24
CA TYR A 335 3.04 6.77 -13.83
C TYR A 335 2.98 5.33 -13.36
N SER A 336 3.47 5.11 -12.14
CA SER A 336 3.35 3.86 -11.42
C SER A 336 2.56 4.08 -10.14
N CYS A 337 1.76 3.12 -9.75
CA CYS A 337 1.04 3.21 -8.48
C CYS A 337 2.03 3.13 -7.32
N LEU A 338 1.95 4.09 -6.39
CA LEU A 338 2.64 4.00 -5.12
C LEU A 338 2.08 2.81 -4.35
N GLY A 339 2.94 1.88 -4.03
CA GLY A 339 2.73 0.83 -3.06
C GLY A 339 3.58 1.07 -1.81
N GLY A 340 3.67 0.03 -1.00
CA GLY A 340 4.45 0.06 0.23
C GLY A 340 3.58 0.18 1.47
N TRP A 341 4.28 0.21 2.62
CA TRP A 341 3.64 0.06 3.91
C TRP A 341 4.18 1.07 4.90
N ASN A 342 3.29 1.57 5.72
CA ASN A 342 3.57 2.51 6.79
C ASN A 342 3.46 1.81 8.14
N MET A 343 4.11 2.36 9.17
CA MET A 343 3.93 1.92 10.54
C MET A 343 3.01 2.89 11.27
N TYR A 344 1.87 2.41 11.72
CA TYR A 344 0.90 3.15 12.49
C TYR A 344 0.93 2.69 13.96
N ILE A 345 0.64 3.58 14.89
CA ILE A 345 0.44 3.24 16.30
C ILE A 345 -1.05 3.26 16.58
N ASN A 346 -1.56 2.20 17.19
CA ASN A 346 -2.96 2.12 17.59
C ASN A 346 -3.28 3.20 18.66
N GLY A 347 -4.33 3.98 18.42
CA GLY A 347 -4.76 5.05 19.34
C GLY A 347 -5.22 4.55 20.71
N GLU A 348 -5.57 3.26 20.84
CA GLU A 348 -5.92 2.62 22.12
C GLU A 348 -4.77 1.83 22.76
N SER A 349 -3.55 1.88 22.18
CA SER A 349 -2.39 1.19 22.74
C SER A 349 -2.05 1.71 24.14
N PRO A 350 -1.90 0.84 25.13
CA PRO A 350 -1.37 1.23 26.44
C PRO A 350 0.16 1.43 26.43
N ASN A 351 0.83 1.10 25.33
CA ASN A 351 2.28 1.05 25.19
C ASN A 351 2.84 2.05 24.16
N VAL A 352 2.18 3.21 23.93
CA VAL A 352 2.52 4.16 22.87
C VAL A 352 4.00 4.55 22.81
N ASP A 353 4.67 4.76 23.95
CA ASP A 353 6.10 5.12 23.99
C ASP A 353 7.01 3.94 23.59
N ALA A 354 6.67 2.74 24.01
CA ALA A 354 7.41 1.52 23.60
C ALA A 354 7.15 1.21 22.12
N ALA A 355 5.92 1.36 21.65
CA ALA A 355 5.53 1.25 20.24
C ALA A 355 6.31 2.25 19.37
N TRP A 356 6.40 3.50 19.81
CA TRP A 356 7.19 4.52 19.10
C TRP A 356 8.68 4.17 19.04
N THR A 357 9.24 3.59 20.10
CA THR A 357 10.64 3.14 20.12
C THR A 357 10.87 2.07 19.05
N PHE A 358 9.95 1.10 18.92
CA PHE A 358 10.03 0.08 17.87
C PHE A 358 9.83 0.67 16.47
N VAL A 359 8.86 1.57 16.27
CA VAL A 359 8.62 2.25 14.99
C VAL A 359 9.87 2.99 14.51
N LYS A 360 10.52 3.75 15.40
CA LYS A 360 11.79 4.43 15.07
C LYS A 360 12.91 3.48 14.68
N TYR A 361 13.04 2.38 15.44
CA TYR A 361 14.03 1.36 15.13
C TYR A 361 13.80 0.74 13.77
N ALA A 362 12.57 0.29 13.50
CA ALA A 362 12.22 -0.40 12.27
C ALA A 362 12.33 0.50 11.02
N SER A 363 12.15 1.83 11.17
CA SER A 363 12.27 2.81 10.10
C SER A 363 13.65 3.49 10.04
N ALA A 364 14.61 3.10 10.90
CA ALA A 364 15.95 3.64 10.91
C ALA A 364 16.75 3.26 9.63
N PRO A 365 17.74 4.08 9.20
CA PRO A 365 18.50 3.81 7.99
C PRO A 365 19.13 2.42 7.92
N GLU A 366 19.69 1.93 9.04
CA GLU A 366 20.31 0.61 9.15
C GLU A 366 19.31 -0.52 8.84
N GLN A 367 18.08 -0.42 9.36
CA GLN A 367 17.06 -1.43 9.18
C GLN A 367 16.47 -1.37 7.76
N GLN A 368 16.31 -0.18 7.20
CA GLN A 368 15.87 -0.02 5.81
C GLN A 368 16.93 -0.57 4.84
N LYS A 369 18.22 -0.30 5.07
CA LYS A 369 19.34 -0.89 4.29
C LYS A 369 19.31 -2.42 4.34
N PHE A 370 19.18 -2.98 5.56
CA PHE A 370 19.10 -4.42 5.74
C PHE A 370 17.96 -5.03 4.93
N ARG A 371 16.76 -4.48 5.05
CA ARG A 371 15.59 -4.99 4.34
C ARG A 371 15.67 -4.79 2.82
N ALA A 372 16.30 -3.72 2.37
CA ALA A 372 16.55 -3.49 0.95
C ALA A 372 17.50 -4.52 0.34
N ARG A 373 18.59 -4.87 1.06
CA ARG A 373 19.57 -5.87 0.60
C ARG A 373 19.01 -7.28 0.57
N GLU A 374 18.34 -7.67 1.64
CA GLU A 374 17.94 -9.06 1.83
C GLU A 374 16.54 -9.38 1.26
N GLY A 375 15.68 -8.36 1.09
CA GLY A 375 14.29 -8.55 0.66
C GLY A 375 13.84 -7.65 -0.48
N SER A 376 14.72 -6.81 -1.05
CA SER A 376 14.36 -5.79 -2.06
C SER A 376 13.20 -4.86 -1.64
N PHE A 377 13.02 -4.67 -0.33
CA PHE A 377 12.08 -3.66 0.18
C PHE A 377 12.69 -2.28 0.04
N LEU A 378 12.12 -1.46 -0.82
CA LEU A 378 12.71 -0.17 -1.15
C LEU A 378 12.62 0.82 0.03
N PRO A 379 13.73 1.51 0.35
CA PRO A 379 13.76 2.48 1.42
C PRO A 379 12.80 3.65 1.20
N THR A 380 12.35 4.27 2.29
CA THR A 380 11.56 5.50 2.25
C THR A 380 12.37 6.75 2.56
N LEU A 381 13.58 6.59 3.09
CA LEU A 381 14.48 7.70 3.42
C LEU A 381 15.22 8.18 2.18
N THR A 382 15.11 9.47 1.87
CA THR A 382 15.76 10.12 0.70
C THR A 382 17.27 9.89 0.69
N SER A 383 17.93 9.96 1.86
CA SER A 383 19.37 9.79 1.99
C SER A 383 19.88 8.42 1.52
N LEU A 384 19.04 7.39 1.48
CA LEU A 384 19.44 6.05 1.06
C LEU A 384 19.48 5.89 -0.47
N TYR A 385 18.83 6.77 -1.21
CA TYR A 385 18.94 6.83 -2.67
C TYR A 385 20.20 7.61 -3.13
N GLU A 386 20.82 8.36 -2.24
CA GLU A 386 22.12 9.03 -2.45
C GLU A 386 23.30 8.17 -2.00
N ASP A 387 23.04 7.10 -1.22
CA ASP A 387 24.06 6.18 -0.70
C ASP A 387 24.52 5.21 -1.79
N GLN A 388 25.71 5.46 -2.33
CA GLN A 388 26.27 4.67 -3.45
C GLN A 388 26.47 3.20 -3.12
N GLU A 389 26.64 2.85 -1.85
CA GLU A 389 26.77 1.45 -1.41
C GLU A 389 25.46 0.73 -1.64
N ILE A 390 24.35 1.25 -1.10
CA ILE A 390 23.04 0.57 -1.23
C ILE A 390 22.52 0.60 -2.67
N VAL A 391 22.71 1.71 -3.38
CA VAL A 391 22.33 1.84 -4.80
C VAL A 391 23.06 0.80 -5.66
N GLY A 392 24.36 0.58 -5.42
CA GLY A 392 25.13 -0.41 -6.20
C GLY A 392 24.88 -1.87 -5.81
N GLU A 393 24.37 -2.13 -4.62
CA GLU A 393 24.09 -3.48 -4.13
C GLU A 393 22.67 -3.97 -4.42
N VAL A 394 21.72 -3.06 -4.62
CA VAL A 394 20.31 -3.37 -4.83
C VAL A 394 19.87 -2.94 -6.24
N PRO A 395 19.88 -3.86 -7.23
CA PRO A 395 19.60 -3.52 -8.63
C PRO A 395 18.25 -2.83 -8.85
N VAL A 396 17.26 -3.12 -8.00
CA VAL A 396 15.94 -2.48 -8.09
C VAL A 396 16.03 -1.00 -7.67
N ILE A 397 16.92 -0.62 -6.74
CA ILE A 397 17.15 0.79 -6.39
C ILE A 397 17.88 1.47 -7.54
N GLU A 398 18.93 0.84 -8.08
CA GLU A 398 19.70 1.40 -9.20
C GLU A 398 18.80 1.68 -10.42
N ARG A 399 17.95 0.72 -10.78
CA ARG A 399 17.12 0.76 -12.01
C ARG A 399 15.73 1.34 -11.78
N GLY A 400 15.12 1.08 -10.63
CA GLY A 400 13.76 1.46 -10.27
C GLY A 400 13.65 2.71 -9.38
N GLY A 401 14.73 3.13 -8.71
CA GLY A 401 14.71 4.28 -7.79
C GLY A 401 14.21 5.57 -8.45
N ASN A 402 14.63 5.84 -9.67
CA ASN A 402 14.14 6.98 -10.44
C ASN A 402 12.63 6.92 -10.76
N ILE A 403 12.07 5.71 -10.89
CA ILE A 403 10.64 5.50 -11.15
C ILE A 403 9.86 5.90 -9.90
N ILE A 404 10.33 5.49 -8.73
CA ILE A 404 9.68 5.80 -7.46
C ILE A 404 9.74 7.29 -7.15
N GLU A 405 10.90 7.92 -7.33
CA GLU A 405 11.05 9.36 -7.08
C GLU A 405 10.20 10.25 -8.00
N ARG A 406 10.05 9.87 -9.26
CA ARG A 406 9.48 10.75 -10.30
C ARG A 406 8.10 10.34 -10.77
N ASN A 407 7.83 9.06 -10.76
CA ASN A 407 6.67 8.48 -11.43
C ASN A 407 5.66 7.87 -10.46
N ALA A 408 6.06 7.64 -9.19
CA ALA A 408 5.14 7.08 -8.19
C ALA A 408 3.99 8.05 -7.90
N ARG A 409 2.77 7.54 -8.00
CA ARG A 409 1.55 8.27 -7.78
C ARG A 409 0.70 7.58 -6.73
N SER A 410 0.31 8.34 -5.69
CA SER A 410 -0.58 7.83 -4.66
C SER A 410 -1.96 7.52 -5.23
N ARG A 411 -2.52 6.41 -4.76
CA ARG A 411 -3.95 6.15 -4.85
C ARG A 411 -4.73 7.28 -4.15
N PRO A 412 -6.04 7.42 -4.36
CA PRO A 412 -6.84 8.46 -3.71
C PRO A 412 -6.63 8.50 -2.18
N ILE A 413 -6.23 9.64 -1.65
CA ILE A 413 -6.10 9.85 -0.20
C ILE A 413 -7.41 10.46 0.30
N THR A 414 -8.25 9.63 0.90
CA THR A 414 -9.58 10.00 1.37
C THR A 414 -10.03 9.03 2.47
N PRO A 415 -10.81 9.48 3.48
CA PRO A 415 -11.34 8.58 4.50
C PRO A 415 -12.40 7.57 3.98
N TYR A 416 -12.76 7.66 2.71
CA TYR A 416 -13.70 6.75 2.05
C TYR A 416 -13.01 5.76 1.10
N TYR A 417 -11.69 5.56 1.26
CA TYR A 417 -10.93 4.82 0.26
C TYR A 417 -11.36 3.36 0.14
N SER A 418 -11.67 2.66 1.23
CA SER A 418 -12.12 1.27 1.21
C SER A 418 -13.41 1.09 0.38
N ASP A 419 -14.36 1.99 0.54
CA ASP A 419 -15.59 2.00 -0.26
C ASP A 419 -15.32 2.28 -1.74
N ILE A 420 -14.44 3.24 -2.03
CA ILE A 420 -14.02 3.59 -3.40
C ILE A 420 -13.30 2.41 -4.04
N SER A 421 -12.31 1.83 -3.36
CA SER A 421 -11.55 0.68 -3.86
C SER A 421 -12.45 -0.50 -4.20
N SER A 422 -13.40 -0.83 -3.33
CA SER A 422 -14.38 -1.91 -3.58
C SER A 422 -15.19 -1.68 -4.87
N ARG A 423 -15.58 -0.42 -5.17
CA ARG A 423 -16.28 -0.09 -6.43
C ARG A 423 -15.37 -0.19 -7.64
N LEU A 424 -14.15 0.34 -7.51
CA LEU A 424 -13.14 0.26 -8.57
C LEU A 424 -12.81 -1.20 -8.89
N ALA A 425 -12.48 -2.02 -7.89
CA ALA A 425 -12.13 -3.43 -8.05
C ALA A 425 -13.22 -4.22 -8.79
N GLY A 426 -14.48 -4.06 -8.38
CA GLY A 426 -15.60 -4.73 -9.03
C GLY A 426 -15.82 -4.31 -10.46
N THR A 427 -15.70 -3.02 -10.74
CA THR A 427 -16.02 -2.47 -12.07
C THR A 427 -14.85 -2.64 -13.05
N PHE A 428 -13.58 -2.48 -12.59
CA PHE A 428 -12.41 -2.73 -13.43
C PHE A 428 -12.34 -4.20 -13.85
N ASN A 429 -12.51 -5.14 -12.90
CA ASN A 429 -12.55 -6.57 -13.22
C ASN A 429 -13.70 -6.92 -14.18
N ALA A 430 -14.91 -6.35 -14.00
CA ALA A 430 -16.02 -6.57 -14.93
C ALA A 430 -15.72 -6.02 -16.33
N SER A 431 -15.03 -4.86 -16.44
CA SER A 431 -14.56 -4.31 -17.71
C SER A 431 -13.52 -5.21 -18.36
N LEU A 432 -12.53 -5.68 -17.59
CA LEU A 432 -11.48 -6.59 -18.05
C LEU A 432 -12.05 -7.92 -18.56
N ARG A 433 -13.09 -8.46 -17.89
CA ARG A 433 -13.83 -9.66 -18.33
C ARG A 433 -14.73 -9.43 -19.55
N GLY A 434 -14.93 -8.18 -19.97
CA GLY A 434 -15.83 -7.83 -21.05
C GLY A 434 -17.31 -7.87 -20.70
N GLU A 435 -17.64 -7.87 -19.42
CA GLU A 435 -19.05 -7.86 -18.94
C GLU A 435 -19.70 -6.48 -19.10
N VAL A 436 -18.89 -5.42 -19.05
CA VAL A 436 -19.27 -4.03 -19.33
C VAL A 436 -18.25 -3.39 -20.26
N SER A 437 -18.66 -2.40 -21.05
CA SER A 437 -17.68 -1.64 -21.87
C SER A 437 -16.85 -0.70 -20.97
N PRO A 438 -15.63 -0.31 -21.39
CA PRO A 438 -14.82 0.69 -20.68
C PRO A 438 -15.55 2.02 -20.45
N GLU A 439 -16.32 2.49 -21.41
CA GLU A 439 -17.12 3.71 -21.34
C GLU A 439 -18.23 3.57 -20.27
N GLU A 440 -19.01 2.46 -20.32
CA GLU A 440 -20.03 2.20 -19.30
C GLU A 440 -19.43 2.04 -17.90
N ALA A 441 -18.23 1.45 -17.79
CA ALA A 441 -17.52 1.29 -16.54
C ALA A 441 -17.18 2.63 -15.90
N VAL A 442 -16.57 3.55 -16.67
CA VAL A 442 -16.17 4.86 -16.12
C VAL A 442 -17.36 5.75 -15.82
N ASP A 443 -18.43 5.71 -16.64
CA ASP A 443 -19.66 6.47 -16.39
C ASP A 443 -20.37 6.01 -15.11
N LYS A 444 -20.46 4.69 -14.91
CA LYS A 444 -21.00 4.09 -13.70
C LYS A 444 -20.19 4.50 -12.47
N LEU A 445 -18.86 4.39 -12.56
CA LEU A 445 -17.97 4.75 -11.45
C LEU A 445 -18.05 6.23 -11.11
N GLN A 446 -18.13 7.13 -12.10
CA GLN A 446 -18.31 8.56 -11.86
C GLN A 446 -19.53 8.81 -10.94
N ALA A 447 -20.68 8.23 -11.31
CA ALA A 447 -21.91 8.41 -10.54
C ALA A 447 -21.84 7.75 -9.13
N GLU A 448 -21.23 6.58 -9.01
CA GLU A 448 -21.09 5.88 -7.72
C GLU A 448 -20.15 6.62 -6.78
N LEU A 449 -18.99 7.09 -7.27
CA LEU A 449 -17.99 7.78 -6.46
C LEU A 449 -18.43 9.19 -6.04
N GLU A 450 -19.20 9.89 -6.87
CA GLU A 450 -19.86 11.17 -6.49
C GLU A 450 -20.83 10.99 -5.32
N ASN A 451 -21.46 9.82 -5.18
CA ASN A 451 -22.34 9.54 -4.04
C ASN A 451 -21.58 9.17 -2.76
N ILE A 452 -20.34 8.69 -2.86
CA ILE A 452 -19.51 8.29 -1.72
C ILE A 452 -18.74 9.50 -1.15
N ALA A 453 -18.12 10.30 -2.02
CA ALA A 453 -17.16 11.32 -1.65
C ALA A 453 -17.57 12.74 -2.07
N GLY A 454 -18.78 12.92 -2.56
CA GLY A 454 -19.33 14.18 -3.06
C GLY A 454 -20.10 15.03 -2.04
#